data_3f71544412966953adbcaad360018c75
#
_entry.id   3f71544412966953adbcaad360018c75
#
_cell.length_a   1.000
_cell.length_b   1.000
_cell.length_c   1.000
_cell.angle_alpha   90.00
_cell.angle_beta   90.00
_cell.angle_gamma   90.00
#
_symmetry.space_group_name_H-M   'P 1'
#
loop_
_entity.id
_entity.type
_entity.pdbx_description
1 polymer ?
#
loop_
_entity_poly.entity_id
_entity_poly.type
_entity_poly.pdbx_seq_one_letter_code
_entity_poly.pdbx_strand_id
1 'polypeptide(L)'
;VNRDYMKSLRHVPDTWQELAETDARIGVTDFMAADAAANLLYSQTAQFGDQQTLAIWQKIHPHVVQYARYLSNPVRQTGMGDADIGVSVESEALRYIHEGYPLKLVYPADGTAVIVTGTGLAVGGAKKDVEKAQAFADWLLSDNAQLALQSHEYFFLPTNPNTIMHKIFPGRNVVFFTKSANFTPEQRKALLDRWVRKVRFQDKSSF
;
A
#
# COMPACT_ATOMS: atom_id res chain seq x y z
N VAL A 1 -8.04 9.05 2.08
CA VAL A 1 -8.82 9.89 3.01
C VAL A 1 -10.18 10.19 2.42
N ASN A 2 -11.24 10.09 3.24
CA ASN A 2 -12.60 10.47 2.85
C ASN A 2 -12.67 11.99 2.60
N ARG A 3 -13.26 12.42 1.48
CA ARG A 3 -13.31 13.86 1.12
C ARG A 3 -14.20 14.69 2.04
N ASP A 4 -15.26 14.10 2.62
CA ASP A 4 -16.12 14.83 3.53
C ASP A 4 -15.44 15.02 4.89
N TYR A 5 -14.73 14.00 5.37
CA TYR A 5 -13.89 14.13 6.56
C TYR A 5 -12.80 15.20 6.37
N MET A 6 -12.16 15.26 5.20
CA MET A 6 -11.14 16.29 4.90
C MET A 6 -11.66 17.73 5.07
N LYS A 7 -12.95 18.00 4.80
CA LYS A 7 -13.54 19.34 4.97
C LYS A 7 -13.56 19.79 6.42
N SER A 8 -13.52 18.87 7.38
CA SER A 8 -13.46 19.17 8.81
C SER A 8 -12.06 19.42 9.33
N LEU A 9 -11.03 19.11 8.52
CA LEU A 9 -9.64 19.22 8.93
C LEU A 9 -9.01 20.56 8.51
N ARG A 10 -8.15 21.11 9.37
CA ARG A 10 -7.27 22.23 9.01
C ARG A 10 -6.07 21.77 8.16
N HIS A 11 -5.58 20.56 8.44
CA HIS A 11 -4.49 19.89 7.75
C HIS A 11 -4.82 18.41 7.63
N VAL A 12 -4.56 17.83 6.45
CA VAL A 12 -4.73 16.39 6.23
C VAL A 12 -3.42 15.72 6.62
N PRO A 13 -3.43 14.71 7.51
CA PRO A 13 -2.22 13.99 7.87
C PRO A 13 -1.51 13.45 6.62
N ASP A 14 -0.24 13.81 6.44
CA ASP A 14 0.57 13.40 5.30
C ASP A 14 1.91 12.75 5.69
N THR A 15 2.07 12.41 6.98
CA THR A 15 3.17 11.58 7.48
C THR A 15 2.63 10.46 8.35
N TRP A 16 3.42 9.41 8.57
CA TRP A 16 3.05 8.31 9.47
C TRP A 16 2.92 8.78 10.93
N GLN A 17 3.74 9.77 11.32
CA GLN A 17 3.67 10.35 12.65
C GLN A 17 2.37 11.15 12.84
N GLU A 18 2.00 11.98 11.89
CA GLU A 18 0.73 12.73 11.95
C GLU A 18 -0.49 11.80 11.91
N LEU A 19 -0.44 10.70 11.11
CA LEU A 19 -1.47 9.69 11.13
C LEU A 19 -1.61 9.04 12.50
N ALA A 20 -0.50 8.84 13.22
CA ALA A 20 -0.50 8.29 14.57
C ALA A 20 -1.00 9.27 15.64
N GLU A 21 -1.09 10.56 15.32
CA GLU A 21 -1.54 11.63 16.23
C GLU A 21 -2.97 12.12 15.93
N THR A 22 -3.63 11.53 14.92
CA THR A 22 -5.02 11.89 14.58
C THR A 22 -6.03 11.09 15.39
N ASP A 23 -7.19 11.71 15.66
CA ASP A 23 -8.37 11.04 16.22
C ASP A 23 -9.26 10.39 15.12
N ALA A 24 -8.80 10.36 13.88
CA ALA A 24 -9.55 9.79 12.77
C ALA A 24 -9.83 8.30 12.97
N ARG A 25 -11.00 7.84 12.53
CA ARG A 25 -11.32 6.42 12.41
C ARG A 25 -10.52 5.83 11.25
N ILE A 26 -9.68 4.84 11.54
CA ILE A 26 -8.70 4.32 10.58
C ILE A 26 -9.06 2.90 10.13
N GLY A 27 -9.16 2.67 8.83
CA GLY A 27 -9.23 1.34 8.21
C GLY A 27 -7.83 0.83 7.87
N VAL A 28 -7.50 -0.40 8.23
CA VAL A 28 -6.19 -1.03 7.96
C VAL A 28 -6.38 -2.48 7.53
N THR A 29 -5.62 -2.95 6.55
CA THR A 29 -5.52 -4.39 6.29
C THR A 29 -4.62 -5.03 7.33
N ASP A 30 -5.08 -6.14 7.93
CA ASP A 30 -4.30 -6.90 8.91
C ASP A 30 -2.98 -7.37 8.28
N PHE A 31 -1.87 -7.12 8.96
CA PHE A 31 -0.55 -7.53 8.46
C PHE A 31 -0.37 -9.05 8.42
N MET A 32 -1.20 -9.79 9.14
CA MET A 32 -1.22 -11.25 9.06
C MET A 32 -2.07 -11.78 7.88
N ALA A 33 -2.90 -10.93 7.28
CA ALA A 33 -3.86 -11.37 6.26
C ALA A 33 -3.36 -11.25 4.83
N ALA A 34 -2.37 -10.38 4.57
CA ALA A 34 -1.85 -10.14 3.23
C ALA A 34 -0.38 -9.73 3.23
N ASP A 35 0.42 -10.34 2.36
CA ASP A 35 1.85 -10.04 2.22
C ASP A 35 2.11 -8.57 1.86
N ALA A 36 1.24 -7.99 1.04
CA ALA A 36 1.32 -6.58 0.68
C ALA A 36 1.16 -5.66 1.91
N ALA A 37 0.26 -6.00 2.84
CA ALA A 37 0.11 -5.27 4.10
C ALA A 37 1.32 -5.50 5.02
N ALA A 38 1.78 -6.75 5.15
CA ALA A 38 2.99 -7.08 5.92
C ALA A 38 4.24 -6.35 5.41
N ASN A 39 4.36 -6.17 4.09
CA ASN A 39 5.47 -5.45 3.49
C ASN A 39 5.57 -3.99 3.99
N LEU A 40 4.45 -3.33 4.29
CA LEU A 40 4.47 -2.02 4.91
C LEU A 40 5.15 -2.05 6.28
N LEU A 41 4.78 -3.01 7.14
CA LEU A 41 5.41 -3.17 8.47
C LEU A 41 6.91 -3.42 8.36
N TYR A 42 7.33 -4.31 7.45
CA TYR A 42 8.74 -4.62 7.22
C TYR A 42 9.51 -3.40 6.72
N SER A 43 8.95 -2.68 5.75
CA SER A 43 9.58 -1.50 5.16
C SER A 43 9.70 -0.35 6.16
N GLN A 44 8.66 -0.12 6.98
CA GLN A 44 8.72 0.85 8.08
C GLN A 44 9.76 0.45 9.13
N THR A 45 9.83 -0.83 9.48
CA THR A 45 10.84 -1.33 10.42
C THR A 45 12.26 -1.13 9.88
N ALA A 46 12.50 -1.36 8.60
CA ALA A 46 13.78 -1.09 7.98
C ALA A 46 14.12 0.41 7.98
N GLN A 47 13.13 1.26 7.72
CA GLN A 47 13.30 2.71 7.59
C GLN A 47 13.47 3.39 8.94
N PHE A 48 12.54 3.17 9.86
CA PHE A 48 12.46 3.89 11.14
C PHE A 48 13.06 3.11 12.32
N GLY A 49 13.28 1.81 12.17
CA GLY A 49 13.62 0.90 13.25
C GLY A 49 12.41 0.32 13.96
N ASP A 50 12.63 -0.79 14.67
CA ASP A 50 11.57 -1.59 15.30
C ASP A 50 10.79 -0.80 16.37
N GLN A 51 11.50 -0.08 17.23
CA GLN A 51 10.90 0.66 18.33
C GLN A 51 9.96 1.77 17.84
N GLN A 52 10.41 2.58 16.87
CA GLN A 52 9.62 3.68 16.34
C GLN A 52 8.42 3.16 15.53
N THR A 53 8.61 2.12 14.72
CA THR A 53 7.52 1.49 13.96
C THR A 53 6.43 0.98 14.89
N LEU A 54 6.79 0.26 15.95
CA LEU A 54 5.81 -0.22 16.93
C LEU A 54 5.11 0.93 17.64
N ALA A 55 5.84 1.99 18.02
CA ALA A 55 5.25 3.16 18.68
C ALA A 55 4.21 3.86 17.79
N ILE A 56 4.47 4.00 16.48
CA ILE A 56 3.50 4.53 15.50
C ILE A 56 2.24 3.66 15.50
N TRP A 57 2.38 2.34 15.35
CA TRP A 57 1.23 1.44 15.27
C TRP A 57 0.49 1.28 16.60
N GLN A 58 1.16 1.45 17.74
CA GLN A 58 0.50 1.50 19.06
C GLN A 58 -0.41 2.72 19.18
N LYS A 59 0.01 3.88 18.68
CA LYS A 59 -0.82 5.09 18.65
C LYS A 59 -1.98 4.98 17.64
N ILE A 60 -1.77 4.33 16.49
CA ILE A 60 -2.82 4.11 15.48
C ILE A 60 -3.86 3.09 15.96
N HIS A 61 -3.46 2.07 16.71
CA HIS A 61 -4.30 0.92 17.07
C HIS A 61 -5.65 1.28 17.73
N PRO A 62 -5.75 2.22 18.70
CA PRO A 62 -7.02 2.61 19.30
C PRO A 62 -8.05 3.10 18.29
N HIS A 63 -7.58 3.78 17.24
CA HIS A 63 -8.40 4.40 16.20
C HIS A 63 -8.75 3.46 15.05
N VAL A 64 -8.18 2.25 15.00
CA VAL A 64 -8.47 1.26 13.96
C VAL A 64 -9.88 0.72 14.14
N VAL A 65 -10.78 1.02 13.21
CA VAL A 65 -12.17 0.53 13.24
C VAL A 65 -12.20 -0.99 13.04
N GLN A 66 -11.40 -1.47 12.11
CA GLN A 66 -11.27 -2.88 11.82
C GLN A 66 -9.92 -3.17 11.16
N TYR A 67 -9.28 -4.26 11.58
CA TYR A 67 -8.20 -4.90 10.83
C TYR A 67 -8.80 -5.83 9.78
N ALA A 68 -8.79 -5.40 8.54
CA ALA A 68 -9.49 -6.06 7.46
C ALA A 68 -8.69 -7.25 6.89
N ARG A 69 -9.42 -8.22 6.34
CA ARG A 69 -8.81 -9.40 5.69
C ARG A 69 -8.28 -9.09 4.29
N TYR A 70 -8.93 -8.18 3.56
CA TYR A 70 -8.65 -7.90 2.15
C TYR A 70 -8.12 -6.48 1.97
N LEU A 71 -7.23 -6.28 0.98
CA LEU A 71 -6.59 -4.99 0.69
C LEU A 71 -7.60 -3.90 0.26
N SER A 72 -8.71 -4.28 -0.35
CA SER A 72 -9.77 -3.37 -0.77
C SER A 72 -10.65 -2.83 0.37
N ASN A 73 -10.74 -3.56 1.49
CA ASN A 73 -11.68 -3.19 2.56
C ASN A 73 -11.42 -1.84 3.21
N PRO A 74 -10.17 -1.45 3.55
CA PRO A 74 -9.90 -0.12 4.11
C PRO A 74 -10.34 1.00 3.18
N VAL A 75 -10.16 0.83 1.87
CA VAL A 75 -10.58 1.82 0.87
C VAL A 75 -12.10 1.92 0.81
N ARG A 76 -12.79 0.76 0.75
CA ARG A 76 -14.25 0.71 0.72
C ARG A 76 -14.85 1.34 1.98
N GLN A 77 -14.36 0.98 3.16
CA GLN A 77 -14.84 1.56 4.43
C GLN A 77 -14.67 3.08 4.44
N THR A 78 -13.53 3.57 3.96
CA THR A 78 -13.28 5.01 3.88
C THR A 78 -14.19 5.68 2.84
N GLY A 79 -14.41 5.05 1.70
CA GLY A 79 -15.30 5.57 0.66
C GLY A 79 -16.77 5.62 1.09
N MET A 80 -17.21 4.70 1.95
CA MET A 80 -18.57 4.66 2.50
C MET A 80 -18.74 5.50 3.78
N GLY A 81 -17.66 6.05 4.35
CA GLY A 81 -17.71 6.85 5.58
C GLY A 81 -17.70 6.02 6.87
N ASP A 82 -17.46 4.70 6.80
CA ASP A 82 -17.29 3.84 7.97
C ASP A 82 -15.94 4.09 8.66
N ALA A 83 -14.94 4.52 7.88
CA ALA A 83 -13.66 5.03 8.34
C ALA A 83 -13.41 6.41 7.72
N ASP A 84 -12.56 7.22 8.34
CA ASP A 84 -12.18 8.55 7.87
C ASP A 84 -10.93 8.49 6.99
N ILE A 85 -10.00 7.60 7.37
CA ILE A 85 -8.73 7.36 6.67
C ILE A 85 -8.55 5.85 6.47
N GLY A 86 -8.14 5.46 5.27
CA GLY A 86 -7.78 4.07 4.95
C GLY A 86 -6.30 3.93 4.60
N VAL A 87 -5.59 3.05 5.28
CA VAL A 87 -4.24 2.64 4.89
C VAL A 87 -4.37 1.51 3.88
N SER A 88 -3.93 1.75 2.64
CA SER A 88 -4.20 0.87 1.51
C SER A 88 -3.06 0.84 0.50
N VAL A 89 -3.10 -0.13 -0.40
CA VAL A 89 -2.28 -0.11 -1.62
C VAL A 89 -2.87 0.86 -2.63
N GLU A 90 -2.00 1.54 -3.37
CA GLU A 90 -2.38 2.60 -4.31
C GLU A 90 -3.38 2.13 -5.37
N SER A 91 -3.17 0.94 -5.95
CA SER A 91 -4.03 0.39 -7.00
C SER A 91 -5.48 0.23 -6.54
N GLU A 92 -5.72 -0.21 -5.32
CA GLU A 92 -7.08 -0.30 -4.76
C GLU A 92 -7.69 1.10 -4.56
N ALA A 93 -6.91 2.05 -4.03
CA ALA A 93 -7.39 3.41 -3.83
C ALA A 93 -7.77 4.08 -5.17
N LEU A 94 -6.94 3.95 -6.20
CA LEU A 94 -7.20 4.50 -7.54
C LEU A 94 -8.44 3.87 -8.18
N ARG A 95 -8.64 2.55 -8.01
CA ARG A 95 -9.83 1.87 -8.53
C ARG A 95 -11.12 2.44 -7.93
N TYR A 96 -11.21 2.57 -6.60
CA TYR A 96 -12.39 3.15 -5.95
C TYR A 96 -12.59 4.63 -6.28
N ILE A 97 -11.51 5.40 -6.46
CA ILE A 97 -11.61 6.79 -6.94
C ILE A 97 -12.17 6.82 -8.35
N HIS A 98 -11.74 5.91 -9.24
CA HIS A 98 -12.27 5.77 -10.59
C HIS A 98 -13.75 5.37 -10.61
N GLU A 99 -14.17 4.50 -9.70
CA GLU A 99 -15.58 4.12 -9.48
C GLU A 99 -16.43 5.26 -8.87
N GLY A 100 -15.84 6.42 -8.57
CA GLY A 100 -16.55 7.62 -8.11
C GLY A 100 -16.72 7.76 -6.60
N TYR A 101 -16.06 6.93 -5.80
CA TYR A 101 -16.09 7.09 -4.34
C TYR A 101 -15.45 8.42 -3.89
N PRO A 102 -15.97 9.08 -2.83
CA PRO A 102 -15.50 10.39 -2.38
C PRO A 102 -14.16 10.28 -1.63
N LEU A 103 -13.13 9.87 -2.32
CA LEU A 103 -11.80 9.63 -1.77
C LEU A 103 -10.76 10.61 -2.33
N LYS A 104 -9.75 10.91 -1.53
CA LYS A 104 -8.49 11.53 -1.95
C LYS A 104 -7.34 10.64 -1.53
N LEU A 105 -6.48 10.31 -2.49
CA LEU A 105 -5.23 9.64 -2.25
C LEU A 105 -4.21 10.62 -1.67
N VAL A 106 -3.56 10.25 -0.58
CA VAL A 106 -2.49 11.00 0.08
C VAL A 106 -1.29 10.08 0.18
N TYR A 107 -0.15 10.54 -0.28
CA TYR A 107 1.12 9.84 -0.17
C TYR A 107 1.90 10.39 1.01
N PRO A 108 2.41 9.53 1.91
CA PRO A 108 3.19 9.98 3.05
C PRO A 108 4.47 10.73 2.62
N ALA A 109 4.64 11.97 3.12
CA ALA A 109 5.80 12.80 2.81
C ALA A 109 7.11 12.24 3.41
N ASP A 110 7.00 11.48 4.49
CA ASP A 110 8.09 10.75 5.14
C ASP A 110 8.38 9.38 4.51
N GLY A 111 7.69 9.06 3.41
CA GLY A 111 7.93 7.89 2.57
C GLY A 111 6.94 6.74 2.79
N THR A 112 6.93 5.83 1.83
CA THR A 112 6.09 4.62 1.88
C THR A 112 6.80 3.40 1.32
N ALA A 113 6.22 2.24 1.57
CA ALA A 113 6.68 0.97 1.00
C ALA A 113 6.35 0.89 -0.50
N VAL A 114 7.15 0.14 -1.23
CA VAL A 114 6.89 -0.21 -2.63
C VAL A 114 6.63 -1.70 -2.76
N ILE A 115 5.65 -2.05 -3.59
CA ILE A 115 5.38 -3.43 -4.00
C ILE A 115 5.65 -3.52 -5.49
N VAL A 116 6.64 -4.33 -5.88
CA VAL A 116 6.97 -4.56 -7.28
C VAL A 116 6.27 -5.82 -7.75
N THR A 117 5.49 -5.71 -8.81
CA THR A 117 4.93 -6.85 -9.55
C THR A 117 5.69 -7.04 -10.85
N GLY A 118 5.88 -8.26 -11.27
CA GLY A 118 6.66 -8.57 -12.46
C GLY A 118 6.24 -9.88 -13.12
N THR A 119 6.69 -10.07 -14.34
CA THR A 119 6.53 -11.30 -15.12
C THR A 119 7.89 -11.95 -15.29
N GLY A 120 7.95 -13.27 -15.09
CA GLY A 120 9.13 -14.08 -15.31
C GLY A 120 8.88 -15.13 -16.38
N LEU A 121 9.93 -15.48 -17.13
CA LEU A 121 9.90 -16.59 -18.09
C LEU A 121 10.23 -17.88 -17.35
N ALA A 122 9.35 -18.90 -17.47
CA ALA A 122 9.65 -20.24 -17.00
C ALA A 122 10.66 -20.91 -17.93
N VAL A 123 11.64 -21.60 -17.36
CA VAL A 123 12.59 -22.43 -18.13
C VAL A 123 11.96 -23.75 -18.52
N GLY A 124 12.31 -24.29 -19.72
CA GLY A 124 11.93 -25.65 -20.15
C GLY A 124 10.83 -25.72 -21.23
N GLY A 125 10.52 -24.65 -21.95
CA GLY A 125 9.64 -24.67 -23.13
C GLY A 125 10.34 -24.99 -24.43
N ALA A 126 9.56 -25.29 -25.50
CA ALA A 126 10.11 -25.34 -26.86
C ALA A 126 10.64 -23.95 -27.27
N LYS A 127 11.72 -23.90 -28.09
CA LYS A 127 12.34 -22.62 -28.45
C LYS A 127 11.36 -21.57 -28.96
N LYS A 128 10.43 -21.95 -29.85
CA LYS A 128 9.38 -21.05 -30.39
C LYS A 128 8.44 -20.48 -29.32
N ASP A 129 8.22 -21.22 -28.24
CA ASP A 129 7.30 -20.78 -27.15
C ASP A 129 8.04 -19.83 -26.21
N VAL A 130 9.35 -20.04 -26.00
CA VAL A 130 10.22 -19.12 -25.26
C VAL A 130 10.32 -17.78 -25.99
N GLU A 131 10.51 -17.80 -27.32
CA GLU A 131 10.57 -16.58 -28.16
C GLU A 131 9.25 -15.77 -28.07
N LYS A 132 8.09 -16.46 -28.11
CA LYS A 132 6.78 -15.80 -27.96
C LYS A 132 6.57 -15.24 -26.55
N ALA A 133 6.95 -15.98 -25.53
CA ALA A 133 6.85 -15.54 -24.14
C ALA A 133 7.75 -14.33 -23.87
N GLN A 134 8.96 -14.30 -24.46
CA GLN A 134 9.83 -13.13 -24.40
C GLN A 134 9.20 -11.92 -25.08
N ALA A 135 8.68 -12.08 -26.30
CA ALA A 135 8.01 -11.01 -27.02
C ALA A 135 6.79 -10.45 -26.25
N PHE A 136 6.06 -11.31 -25.55
CA PHE A 136 4.96 -10.89 -24.68
C PHE A 136 5.46 -10.11 -23.44
N ALA A 137 6.53 -10.58 -22.78
CA ALA A 137 7.14 -9.88 -21.67
C ALA A 137 7.65 -8.48 -22.05
N ASP A 138 8.29 -8.38 -23.24
CA ASP A 138 8.74 -7.10 -23.78
C ASP A 138 7.57 -6.17 -24.12
N TRP A 139 6.49 -6.72 -24.69
CA TRP A 139 5.27 -5.95 -24.98
C TRP A 139 4.64 -5.39 -23.70
N LEU A 140 4.67 -6.12 -22.59
CA LEU A 140 4.14 -5.63 -21.30
C LEU A 140 4.77 -4.31 -20.83
N LEU A 141 5.99 -4.00 -21.27
CA LEU A 141 6.68 -2.73 -20.96
C LEU A 141 6.33 -1.58 -21.92
N SER A 142 5.47 -1.82 -22.91
CA SER A 142 5.06 -0.83 -23.91
C SER A 142 3.89 0.04 -23.45
N ASP A 143 3.72 1.21 -24.08
CA ASP A 143 2.56 2.08 -23.86
C ASP A 143 1.23 1.36 -24.11
N ASN A 144 1.13 0.56 -25.17
CA ASN A 144 -0.10 -0.16 -25.50
C ASN A 144 -0.53 -1.13 -24.39
N ALA A 145 0.42 -1.87 -23.83
CA ALA A 145 0.13 -2.77 -22.72
C ALA A 145 -0.29 -2.01 -21.46
N GLN A 146 0.41 -0.93 -21.13
CA GLN A 146 0.12 -0.12 -19.96
C GLN A 146 -1.25 0.59 -20.08
N LEU A 147 -1.61 1.07 -21.27
CA LEU A 147 -2.94 1.61 -21.54
C LEU A 147 -4.03 0.52 -21.42
N ALA A 148 -3.77 -0.69 -21.93
CA ALA A 148 -4.70 -1.82 -21.78
C ALA A 148 -4.92 -2.19 -20.31
N LEU A 149 -3.86 -2.30 -19.52
CA LEU A 149 -3.96 -2.57 -18.09
C LEU A 149 -4.83 -1.50 -17.40
N GLN A 150 -4.58 -0.24 -17.64
CA GLN A 150 -5.34 0.84 -17.01
C GLN A 150 -6.79 0.88 -17.48
N SER A 151 -7.08 0.61 -18.75
CA SER A 151 -8.46 0.56 -19.27
C SER A 151 -9.29 -0.59 -18.64
N HIS A 152 -8.60 -1.58 -18.06
CA HIS A 152 -9.20 -2.67 -17.30
C HIS A 152 -9.04 -2.50 -15.78
N GLU A 153 -8.81 -1.27 -15.30
CA GLU A 153 -8.74 -0.88 -13.88
C GLU A 153 -7.54 -1.46 -13.11
N TYR A 154 -6.50 -1.91 -13.82
CA TYR A 154 -5.22 -2.28 -13.22
C TYR A 154 -4.33 -1.06 -13.08
N PHE A 155 -4.48 -0.33 -11.99
CA PHE A 155 -3.75 0.92 -11.72
C PHE A 155 -2.40 0.64 -11.06
N PHE A 156 -1.38 0.38 -11.87
CA PHE A 156 0.00 0.23 -11.42
C PHE A 156 0.90 1.28 -12.07
N LEU A 157 1.83 1.84 -11.31
CA LEU A 157 2.85 2.73 -11.88
C LEU A 157 3.75 1.91 -12.81
N PRO A 158 3.77 2.19 -14.12
CA PRO A 158 4.67 1.52 -15.06
C PRO A 158 6.13 1.71 -14.67
N THR A 159 6.92 0.63 -14.67
CA THR A 159 8.36 0.72 -14.38
C THR A 159 9.16 1.35 -15.50
N ASN A 160 8.66 1.35 -16.76
CA ASN A 160 9.29 2.04 -17.87
C ASN A 160 8.97 3.55 -17.84
N PRO A 161 9.92 4.44 -17.50
CA PRO A 161 9.68 5.88 -17.36
C PRO A 161 9.40 6.59 -18.68
N ASN A 162 9.64 5.92 -19.81
CA ASN A 162 9.40 6.51 -21.12
C ASN A 162 7.93 6.42 -21.55
N THR A 163 7.13 5.55 -20.93
CA THR A 163 5.72 5.39 -21.27
C THR A 163 4.90 6.64 -20.89
N ILE A 164 3.85 6.91 -21.65
CA ILE A 164 2.91 7.98 -21.38
C ILE A 164 2.27 7.75 -20.00
N MET A 165 1.88 6.50 -19.72
CA MET A 165 1.23 6.14 -18.46
C MET A 165 2.12 6.41 -17.25
N HIS A 166 3.43 6.14 -17.32
CA HIS A 166 4.34 6.52 -16.24
C HIS A 166 4.36 8.04 -16.01
N LYS A 167 4.40 8.81 -17.10
CA LYS A 167 4.51 10.29 -17.02
C LYS A 167 3.28 10.97 -16.42
N ILE A 168 2.10 10.38 -16.59
CA ILE A 168 0.84 10.94 -16.09
C ILE A 168 0.32 10.26 -14.81
N PHE A 169 0.96 9.17 -14.35
CA PHE A 169 0.50 8.41 -13.19
C PHE A 169 0.56 9.26 -11.90
N PRO A 170 -0.49 9.25 -11.06
CA PRO A 170 -0.54 10.06 -9.84
C PRO A 170 0.63 9.80 -8.88
N GLY A 171 1.02 8.54 -8.71
CA GLY A 171 2.07 8.10 -7.80
C GLY A 171 3.51 8.25 -8.30
N ARG A 172 3.76 8.86 -9.46
CA ARG A 172 5.12 8.93 -10.06
C ARG A 172 6.16 9.68 -9.22
N ASN A 173 5.74 10.58 -8.36
CA ASN A 173 6.61 11.41 -7.52
C ASN A 173 6.55 11.00 -6.04
N VAL A 174 6.06 9.81 -5.73
CA VAL A 174 5.96 9.30 -4.36
C VAL A 174 7.36 9.11 -3.77
N VAL A 175 7.53 9.53 -2.54
CA VAL A 175 8.73 9.24 -1.76
C VAL A 175 8.67 7.80 -1.27
N PHE A 176 9.61 6.97 -1.71
CA PHE A 176 9.73 5.60 -1.21
C PHE A 176 10.75 5.53 -0.08
N PHE A 177 10.55 4.58 0.83
CA PHE A 177 11.57 4.27 1.83
C PHE A 177 12.88 3.88 1.17
N THR A 178 13.99 4.42 1.69
CA THR A 178 15.31 4.24 1.10
C THR A 178 16.04 3.00 1.62
N LYS A 179 15.68 2.54 2.82
CA LYS A 179 16.28 1.34 3.41
C LYS A 179 15.56 0.09 2.94
N SER A 180 16.31 -0.88 2.46
CA SER A 180 15.76 -2.15 1.99
C SER A 180 15.30 -3.04 3.14
N ALA A 181 14.11 -3.60 3.04
CA ALA A 181 13.53 -4.54 4.00
C ALA A 181 14.02 -5.99 3.75
N ASN A 182 15.33 -6.19 3.67
CA ASN A 182 15.96 -7.48 3.43
C ASN A 182 15.96 -8.35 4.69
N PHE A 183 14.77 -8.72 5.16
CA PHE A 183 14.61 -9.62 6.29
C PHE A 183 14.48 -11.08 5.83
N THR A 184 15.12 -12.00 6.58
CA THR A 184 14.90 -13.44 6.39
C THR A 184 13.46 -13.82 6.75
N PRO A 185 12.96 -15.00 6.31
CA PRO A 185 11.63 -15.48 6.71
C PRO A 185 11.44 -15.50 8.24
N GLU A 186 12.46 -15.91 8.99
CA GLU A 186 12.45 -15.97 10.46
C GLU A 186 12.36 -14.57 11.08
N GLN A 187 13.10 -13.61 10.53
CA GLN A 187 13.04 -12.20 10.95
C GLN A 187 11.66 -11.60 10.67
N ARG A 188 11.09 -11.85 9.48
CA ARG A 188 9.73 -11.41 9.12
C ARG A 188 8.69 -11.97 10.08
N LYS A 189 8.77 -13.29 10.36
CA LYS A 189 7.91 -13.93 11.35
C LYS A 189 8.06 -13.29 12.72
N ALA A 190 9.28 -13.06 13.19
CA ALA A 190 9.54 -12.42 14.50
C ALA A 190 8.99 -10.98 14.57
N LEU A 191 9.04 -10.20 13.47
CA LEU A 191 8.45 -8.87 13.40
C LEU A 191 6.92 -8.92 13.48
N LEU A 192 6.27 -9.81 12.73
CA LEU A 192 4.82 -10.02 12.80
C LEU A 192 4.39 -10.48 14.19
N ASP A 193 5.04 -11.49 14.78
CA ASP A 193 4.74 -11.98 16.12
C ASP A 193 4.86 -10.88 17.18
N ARG A 194 5.80 -9.95 17.00
CA ARG A 194 6.00 -8.82 17.89
C ARG A 194 4.90 -7.77 17.75
N TRP A 195 4.54 -7.43 16.51
CA TRP A 195 3.42 -6.53 16.22
C TRP A 195 2.10 -7.11 16.76
N VAL A 196 1.86 -8.40 16.54
CA VAL A 196 0.68 -9.11 17.09
C VAL A 196 0.59 -8.95 18.60
N ARG A 197 1.68 -9.24 19.31
CA ARG A 197 1.71 -9.21 20.77
C ARG A 197 1.69 -7.80 21.35
N LYS A 198 2.34 -6.84 20.70
CA LYS A 198 2.52 -5.48 21.26
C LYS A 198 1.52 -4.46 20.74
N VAL A 199 0.79 -4.78 19.68
CA VAL A 199 -0.18 -3.89 19.04
C VAL A 199 -1.50 -4.60 18.83
N ARG A 200 -1.55 -5.56 17.91
CA ARG A 200 -2.77 -6.11 17.32
C ARG A 200 -3.76 -6.71 18.33
N PHE A 201 -3.26 -7.41 19.33
CA PHE A 201 -4.07 -8.08 20.37
C PHE A 201 -4.02 -7.37 21.72
N GLN A 202 -3.51 -6.16 21.77
CA GLN A 202 -3.64 -5.35 22.95
C GLN A 202 -5.07 -4.78 23.07
N ASP A 203 -5.48 -4.45 24.28
CA ASP A 203 -6.71 -3.69 24.48
C ASP A 203 -6.50 -2.27 23.94
N LYS A 204 -7.45 -1.79 23.15
CA LYS A 204 -7.41 -0.44 22.59
C LYS A 204 -7.40 0.66 23.64
N SER A 205 -7.91 0.38 24.82
CA SER A 205 -7.87 1.29 25.99
C SER A 205 -6.52 1.34 26.69
N SER A 206 -5.54 0.49 26.25
CA SER A 206 -4.22 0.39 26.87
C SER A 206 -3.21 1.42 26.33
N PHE A 207 -3.60 2.26 25.37
CA PHE A 207 -2.74 3.25 24.71
C PHE A 207 -3.26 4.66 24.83
#